data_093620d5516a4c3a82f2819558442e92
#
_entry.id   093620d5516a4c3a82f2819558442e92
#
_cell.length_a   1.000
_cell.length_b   1.000
_cell.length_c   1.000
_cell.angle_alpha   90.00
_cell.angle_beta   90.00
_cell.angle_gamma   90.00
#
_symmetry.space_group_name_H-M   'P 1'
#
loop_
_entity.id
_entity.type
_entity.pdbx_description
1 polymer ?
#
loop_
_entity_poly.entity_id
_entity_poly.type
_entity_poly.pdbx_seq_one_letter_code
_entity_poly.pdbx_strand_id
1 'polypeptide(L)'
;MTAERDGLSAVIDDSTLIAQSRHRPDRFAALYDRHFREIYAYISGRLGGQIADDLAAEVFLIAFRKRDTFDPARGAVLPWLYGIATNLVAQHRRSETRRLDALRRTPPDSTAEHGHEDLVATRVAAASTQGRLAAAIGDLPDRDRDVLVLVALGELTYEEVAQALDIPFGTVGSRLNRVRRKLRARLGNVNPMLGETHG
;
A
#
# COMPACT_ATOMS: atom_id res chain seq x y z
N MET A 1 -24.60 -41.88 -22.67
CA MET A 1 -24.07 -41.74 -21.31
C MET A 1 -23.01 -40.66 -21.37
N THR A 2 -23.43 -39.44 -21.19
CA THR A 2 -22.60 -38.25 -21.24
C THR A 2 -22.48 -37.72 -19.81
N ALA A 3 -21.36 -38.01 -19.17
CA ALA A 3 -21.11 -37.57 -17.81
C ALA A 3 -20.62 -36.13 -17.82
N GLU A 4 -21.38 -35.32 -17.16
CA GLU A 4 -21.15 -33.99 -16.63
C GLU A 4 -19.68 -33.70 -16.29
N ARG A 5 -19.13 -32.72 -16.99
CA ARG A 5 -17.96 -31.94 -16.53
C ARG A 5 -18.41 -30.51 -16.30
N ASP A 6 -19.32 -30.32 -15.36
CA ASP A 6 -19.57 -29.02 -14.74
C ASP A 6 -18.87 -28.99 -13.38
N GLY A 7 -17.56 -28.80 -13.45
CA GLY A 7 -16.74 -28.42 -12.31
C GLY A 7 -16.38 -26.94 -12.41
N LEU A 8 -17.36 -26.01 -12.35
CA LEU A 8 -17.07 -24.66 -11.90
C LEU A 8 -16.56 -24.80 -10.46
N SER A 9 -15.24 -24.80 -10.31
CA SER A 9 -14.60 -24.62 -9.01
C SER A 9 -15.07 -23.26 -8.48
N ALA A 10 -16.14 -23.25 -7.70
CA ALA A 10 -16.61 -22.05 -7.04
C ALA A 10 -15.43 -21.48 -6.26
N VAL A 11 -14.97 -20.30 -6.67
CA VAL A 11 -13.86 -19.62 -5.99
C VAL A 11 -14.33 -19.40 -4.55
N ILE A 12 -13.74 -20.14 -3.62
CA ILE A 12 -14.05 -20.00 -2.20
C ILE A 12 -13.76 -18.54 -1.81
N ASP A 13 -14.71 -17.86 -1.20
CA ASP A 13 -14.53 -16.48 -0.76
C ASP A 13 -13.50 -16.37 0.38
N ASP A 14 -12.92 -15.19 0.53
CA ASP A 14 -11.82 -14.95 1.48
C ASP A 14 -12.24 -15.12 2.93
N SER A 15 -13.46 -14.73 3.28
CA SER A 15 -14.00 -14.87 4.65
C SER A 15 -14.15 -16.35 5.02
N THR A 16 -14.59 -17.16 4.06
CA THR A 16 -14.65 -18.62 4.22
C THR A 16 -13.25 -19.21 4.38
N LEU A 17 -12.26 -18.75 3.60
CA LEU A 17 -10.86 -19.20 3.75
C LEU A 17 -10.31 -18.86 5.14
N ILE A 18 -10.57 -17.66 5.65
CA ILE A 18 -10.18 -17.28 7.03
C ILE A 18 -10.85 -18.22 8.04
N ALA A 19 -12.17 -18.42 7.93
CA ALA A 19 -12.91 -19.28 8.86
C ALA A 19 -12.37 -20.73 8.85
N GLN A 20 -12.11 -21.29 7.65
CA GLN A 20 -11.53 -22.62 7.52
C GLN A 20 -10.12 -22.71 8.09
N SER A 21 -9.31 -21.66 7.92
CA SER A 21 -7.92 -21.63 8.37
C SER A 21 -7.77 -21.72 9.89
N ARG A 22 -8.81 -21.44 10.66
CA ARG A 22 -8.83 -21.62 12.12
C ARG A 22 -8.63 -23.07 12.54
N HIS A 23 -9.20 -24.01 11.76
CA HIS A 23 -9.11 -25.44 12.01
C HIS A 23 -8.12 -26.14 11.05
N ARG A 24 -7.90 -25.56 9.89
CA ARG A 24 -7.02 -26.06 8.83
C ARG A 24 -6.07 -24.95 8.38
N PRO A 25 -4.92 -24.77 9.06
CA PRO A 25 -3.98 -23.69 8.81
C PRO A 25 -3.50 -23.58 7.36
N ASP A 26 -3.42 -24.72 6.65
CA ASP A 26 -3.07 -24.83 5.22
C ASP A 26 -3.99 -23.98 4.32
N ARG A 27 -5.26 -23.80 4.70
CA ARG A 27 -6.22 -22.99 3.93
C ARG A 27 -5.86 -21.51 3.81
N PHE A 28 -5.06 -21.02 4.74
CA PHE A 28 -4.60 -19.62 4.69
C PHE A 28 -3.66 -19.34 3.51
N ALA A 29 -2.95 -20.35 2.99
CA ALA A 29 -2.06 -20.18 1.85
C ALA A 29 -2.77 -19.61 0.60
N ALA A 30 -4.04 -19.97 0.40
CA ALA A 30 -4.84 -19.45 -0.71
C ALA A 30 -5.07 -17.93 -0.64
N LEU A 31 -5.12 -17.34 0.56
CA LEU A 31 -5.19 -15.90 0.74
C LEU A 31 -3.86 -15.22 0.41
N TYR A 32 -2.74 -15.85 0.78
CA TYR A 32 -1.42 -15.39 0.40
C TYR A 32 -1.27 -15.35 -1.12
N ASP A 33 -1.55 -16.45 -1.81
CA ASP A 33 -1.44 -16.55 -3.26
C ASP A 33 -2.33 -15.53 -4.00
N ARG A 34 -3.50 -15.23 -3.42
CA ARG A 34 -4.49 -14.31 -4.01
C ARG A 34 -4.09 -12.85 -3.86
N HIS A 35 -3.62 -12.44 -2.68
CA HIS A 35 -3.47 -11.04 -2.32
C HIS A 35 -2.02 -10.55 -2.13
N PHE A 36 -1.02 -11.44 -2.27
CA PHE A 36 0.38 -11.04 -2.06
C PHE A 36 0.80 -9.91 -3.00
N ARG A 37 0.41 -9.98 -4.27
CA ARG A 37 0.81 -8.98 -5.27
C ARG A 37 0.25 -7.59 -4.97
N GLU A 38 -1.00 -7.50 -4.55
CA GLU A 38 -1.63 -6.24 -4.19
C GLU A 38 -0.95 -5.62 -2.95
N ILE A 39 -0.72 -6.43 -1.91
CA ILE A 39 -0.05 -5.97 -0.69
C ILE A 39 1.40 -5.58 -0.97
N TYR A 40 2.13 -6.38 -1.76
CA TYR A 40 3.48 -6.04 -2.20
C TYR A 40 3.51 -4.71 -2.98
N ALA A 41 2.62 -4.54 -3.96
CA ALA A 41 2.55 -3.31 -4.77
C ALA A 41 2.26 -2.08 -3.90
N TYR A 42 1.38 -2.21 -2.91
CA TYR A 42 1.09 -1.15 -1.94
C TYR A 42 2.35 -0.77 -1.14
N ILE A 43 3.04 -1.75 -0.57
CA ILE A 43 4.23 -1.52 0.27
C ILE A 43 5.37 -0.96 -0.58
N SER A 44 5.61 -1.54 -1.77
CA SER A 44 6.64 -1.11 -2.71
C SER A 44 6.44 0.35 -3.16
N GLY A 45 5.20 0.74 -3.42
CA GLY A 45 4.84 2.14 -3.74
C GLY A 45 5.02 3.11 -2.56
N ARG A 46 5.17 2.60 -1.33
CA ARG A 46 5.30 3.40 -0.09
C ARG A 46 6.74 3.49 0.43
N LEU A 47 7.53 2.44 0.27
CA LEU A 47 8.85 2.28 0.89
C LEU A 47 9.95 1.89 -0.11
N GLY A 48 9.59 1.60 -1.37
CA GLY A 48 10.49 1.03 -2.35
C GLY A 48 10.52 -0.50 -2.32
N GLY A 49 11.02 -1.11 -3.42
CA GLY A 49 10.96 -2.57 -3.60
C GLY A 49 11.88 -3.37 -2.68
N GLN A 50 12.98 -2.77 -2.22
CA GLN A 50 14.04 -3.49 -1.50
C GLN A 50 13.59 -4.19 -0.21
N ILE A 51 12.59 -3.61 0.48
CA ILE A 51 12.04 -4.15 1.74
C ILE A 51 10.59 -4.63 1.59
N ALA A 52 10.02 -4.48 0.40
CA ALA A 52 8.60 -4.74 0.19
C ALA A 52 8.25 -6.23 0.32
N ASP A 53 9.15 -7.13 -0.12
CA ASP A 53 8.93 -8.57 0.01
C ASP A 53 8.85 -9.00 1.47
N ASP A 54 9.81 -8.57 2.29
CA ASP A 54 9.86 -8.93 3.71
C ASP A 54 8.63 -8.39 4.46
N LEU A 55 8.28 -7.11 4.22
CA LEU A 55 7.11 -6.52 4.88
C LEU A 55 5.79 -7.10 4.37
N ALA A 56 5.68 -7.46 3.09
CA ALA A 56 4.50 -8.14 2.58
C ALA A 56 4.34 -9.51 3.23
N ALA A 57 5.42 -10.30 3.33
CA ALA A 57 5.39 -11.58 4.04
C ALA A 57 5.00 -11.40 5.52
N GLU A 58 5.52 -10.34 6.17
CA GLU A 58 5.17 -10.00 7.56
C GLU A 58 3.67 -9.66 7.73
N VAL A 59 3.06 -8.95 6.74
CA VAL A 59 1.61 -8.70 6.74
C VAL A 59 0.83 -10.01 6.85
N PHE A 60 1.17 -11.00 6.01
CA PHE A 60 0.46 -12.30 6.01
C PHE A 60 0.75 -13.10 7.27
N LEU A 61 1.95 -13.01 7.83
CA LEU A 61 2.27 -13.64 9.11
C LEU A 61 1.43 -13.05 10.26
N ILE A 62 1.29 -11.72 10.29
CA ILE A 62 0.44 -11.04 11.28
C ILE A 62 -1.04 -11.40 11.04
N ALA A 63 -1.48 -11.39 9.79
CA ALA A 63 -2.85 -11.77 9.43
C ALA A 63 -3.15 -13.21 9.85
N PHE A 64 -2.24 -14.14 9.59
CA PHE A 64 -2.37 -15.53 10.04
C PHE A 64 -2.51 -15.64 11.57
N ARG A 65 -1.67 -14.94 12.32
CA ARG A 65 -1.73 -14.91 13.79
C ARG A 65 -3.03 -14.28 14.31
N LYS A 66 -3.59 -13.30 13.58
CA LYS A 66 -4.80 -12.56 13.96
C LYS A 66 -6.09 -13.13 13.32
N ARG A 67 -6.03 -14.21 12.56
CA ARG A 67 -7.17 -14.76 11.82
C ARG A 67 -8.39 -15.07 12.68
N ASP A 68 -8.16 -15.40 13.95
CA ASP A 68 -9.25 -15.66 14.90
C ASP A 68 -10.02 -14.41 15.29
N THR A 69 -9.40 -13.23 15.16
CA THR A 69 -10.01 -11.93 15.48
C THR A 69 -10.63 -11.25 14.26
N PHE A 70 -10.49 -11.82 13.07
CA PHE A 70 -11.15 -11.31 11.88
C PHE A 70 -12.67 -11.48 11.98
N ASP A 71 -13.39 -10.39 11.79
CA ASP A 71 -14.84 -10.34 11.80
C ASP A 71 -15.38 -9.94 10.41
N PRO A 72 -15.99 -10.85 9.65
CA PRO A 72 -16.51 -10.57 8.33
C PRO A 72 -17.68 -9.55 8.34
N ALA A 73 -18.35 -9.36 9.47
CA ALA A 73 -19.40 -8.34 9.60
C ALA A 73 -18.82 -6.92 9.60
N ARG A 74 -17.53 -6.77 9.92
CA ARG A 74 -16.82 -5.49 9.91
C ARG A 74 -16.22 -5.15 8.55
N GLY A 75 -16.16 -6.12 7.62
CA GLY A 75 -15.74 -5.91 6.23
C GLY A 75 -14.95 -7.05 5.61
N ALA A 76 -14.44 -6.79 4.39
CA ALA A 76 -13.75 -7.78 3.59
C ALA A 76 -12.29 -8.01 4.06
N VAL A 77 -11.71 -9.13 3.62
CA VAL A 77 -10.34 -9.54 4.01
C VAL A 77 -9.28 -8.61 3.43
N LEU A 78 -9.42 -8.17 2.19
CA LEU A 78 -8.42 -7.31 1.54
C LEU A 78 -8.27 -5.95 2.24
N PRO A 79 -9.33 -5.18 2.57
CA PRO A 79 -9.22 -4.00 3.42
C PRO A 79 -8.55 -4.24 4.77
N TRP A 80 -8.83 -5.39 5.40
CA TRP A 80 -8.19 -5.77 6.65
C TRP A 80 -6.68 -6.01 6.48
N LEU A 81 -6.24 -6.68 5.39
CA LEU A 81 -4.82 -6.84 5.05
C LEU A 81 -4.15 -5.49 4.81
N TYR A 82 -4.81 -4.57 4.10
CA TYR A 82 -4.29 -3.21 3.91
C TYR A 82 -4.16 -2.44 5.23
N GLY A 83 -5.06 -2.65 6.18
CA GLY A 83 -4.94 -2.08 7.52
C GLY A 83 -3.67 -2.54 8.24
N ILE A 84 -3.34 -3.84 8.15
CA ILE A 84 -2.10 -4.40 8.69
C ILE A 84 -0.89 -3.81 7.96
N ALA A 85 -0.92 -3.79 6.63
CA ALA A 85 0.17 -3.24 5.79
C ALA A 85 0.44 -1.77 6.10
N THR A 86 -0.59 -0.94 6.22
CA THR A 86 -0.47 0.49 6.54
C THR A 86 0.19 0.70 7.90
N ASN A 87 -0.17 -0.09 8.89
CA ASN A 87 0.43 -0.03 10.22
C ASN A 87 1.92 -0.42 10.19
N LEU A 88 2.31 -1.46 9.44
CA LEU A 88 3.71 -1.86 9.27
C LEU A 88 4.52 -0.78 8.54
N VAL A 89 4.00 -0.22 7.45
CA VAL A 89 4.63 0.89 6.73
C VAL A 89 4.87 2.08 7.66
N ALA A 90 3.87 2.46 8.46
CA ALA A 90 4.00 3.56 9.42
C ALA A 90 5.03 3.24 10.52
N GLN A 91 5.08 2.00 10.99
CA GLN A 91 6.06 1.55 11.99
C GLN A 91 7.49 1.59 11.42
N HIS A 92 7.69 1.06 10.20
CA HIS A 92 8.98 1.08 9.52
C HIS A 92 9.49 2.51 9.34
N ARG A 93 8.68 3.44 8.84
CA ARG A 93 9.05 4.85 8.69
C ARG A 93 9.45 5.51 9.99
N ARG A 94 8.70 5.26 11.07
CA ARG A 94 9.06 5.79 12.40
C ARG A 94 10.39 5.23 12.90
N SER A 95 10.68 3.96 12.61
CA SER A 95 11.95 3.32 12.96
C SER A 95 13.12 3.95 12.20
N GLU A 96 12.98 4.11 10.88
CA GLU A 96 14.01 4.74 10.04
C GLU A 96 14.27 6.21 10.44
N THR A 97 13.24 6.99 10.71
CA THR A 97 13.40 8.36 11.19
C THR A 97 14.21 8.39 12.49
N ARG A 98 13.87 7.53 13.46
CA ARG A 98 14.61 7.45 14.74
C ARG A 98 16.06 7.02 14.55
N ARG A 99 16.31 6.07 13.62
CA ARG A 99 17.66 5.61 13.27
C ARG A 99 18.49 6.74 12.69
N LEU A 100 17.94 7.49 11.74
CA LEU A 100 18.61 8.63 11.11
C LEU A 100 18.88 9.75 12.13
N ASP A 101 17.95 10.04 13.02
CA ASP A 101 18.13 11.03 14.08
C ASP A 101 19.19 10.60 15.11
N ALA A 102 19.29 9.30 15.40
CA ALA A 102 20.35 8.76 16.25
C ALA A 102 21.73 8.91 15.59
N LEU A 103 21.85 8.56 14.30
CA LEU A 103 23.08 8.72 13.52
C LEU A 103 23.55 10.18 13.45
N ARG A 104 22.61 11.13 13.28
CA ARG A 104 22.94 12.57 13.25
C ARG A 104 23.46 13.11 14.60
N ARG A 105 23.13 12.46 15.71
CA ARG A 105 23.61 12.84 17.05
C ARG A 105 24.95 12.23 17.41
N THR A 106 25.39 11.20 16.66
CA THR A 106 26.72 10.59 16.82
C THR A 106 27.73 11.47 16.08
N PRO A 107 28.83 11.95 16.72
CA PRO A 107 29.86 12.70 16.03
C PRO A 107 30.39 11.91 14.84
N PRO A 108 30.69 12.53 13.69
CA PRO A 108 31.20 11.82 12.55
C PRO A 108 32.61 11.29 12.82
N ASP A 109 32.76 9.99 13.04
CA ASP A 109 34.01 9.32 12.73
C ASP A 109 34.16 9.33 11.22
N SER A 110 35.25 9.96 10.75
CA SER A 110 35.57 10.25 9.39
C SER A 110 35.51 9.03 8.48
N THR A 111 35.02 9.26 7.26
CA THR A 111 35.02 8.45 6.03
C THR A 111 33.71 7.72 5.70
N ALA A 112 32.82 8.47 5.06
CA ALA A 112 31.89 7.89 4.10
C ALA A 112 31.72 8.89 2.93
N GLU A 113 32.47 8.64 1.86
CA GLU A 113 32.23 9.26 0.57
C GLU A 113 30.87 8.79 0.05
N HIS A 114 29.90 9.67 0.05
CA HIS A 114 28.60 9.41 -0.56
C HIS A 114 28.71 9.72 -2.05
N GLY A 115 28.61 8.70 -2.88
CA GLY A 115 28.69 8.77 -4.32
C GLY A 115 27.69 9.77 -4.92
N HIS A 116 28.20 10.69 -5.73
CA HIS A 116 27.44 11.71 -6.45
C HIS A 116 26.63 11.19 -7.65
N GLU A 117 26.65 9.89 -7.94
CA GLU A 117 26.02 9.30 -9.12
C GLU A 117 24.48 9.21 -9.02
N ASP A 118 23.93 9.02 -7.82
CA ASP A 118 22.48 8.92 -7.62
C ASP A 118 21.73 10.26 -7.83
N LEU A 119 22.43 11.40 -7.71
CA LEU A 119 21.81 12.72 -7.84
C LEU A 119 21.46 13.09 -9.30
N VAL A 120 22.19 12.57 -10.27
CA VAL A 120 21.95 12.88 -11.70
C VAL A 120 20.78 12.06 -12.23
N ALA A 121 20.69 10.77 -11.91
CA ALA A 121 19.58 9.91 -12.30
C ALA A 121 18.24 10.40 -11.70
N THR A 122 18.26 10.85 -10.46
CA THR A 122 17.07 11.42 -9.78
C THR A 122 16.61 12.74 -10.43
N ARG A 123 17.54 13.59 -10.90
CA ARG A 123 17.20 14.85 -11.58
C ARG A 123 16.57 14.63 -12.97
N VAL A 124 17.07 13.68 -13.76
CA VAL A 124 16.51 13.34 -15.08
C VAL A 124 15.12 12.70 -14.93
N ALA A 125 14.93 11.80 -13.98
CA ALA A 125 13.63 11.23 -13.67
C ALA A 125 12.62 12.29 -13.19
N ALA A 126 13.06 13.27 -12.38
CA ALA A 126 12.20 14.35 -11.90
C ALA A 126 11.75 15.33 -13.00
N ALA A 127 12.46 15.41 -14.12
CA ALA A 127 12.07 16.23 -15.26
C ALA A 127 10.90 15.64 -16.07
N SER A 128 10.64 14.33 -15.97
CA SER A 128 9.50 13.67 -16.61
C SER A 128 8.19 13.99 -15.87
N THR A 129 7.06 13.90 -16.58
CA THR A 129 5.73 14.04 -15.95
C THR A 129 5.52 13.01 -14.83
N GLN A 130 6.02 11.78 -15.02
CA GLN A 130 5.97 10.74 -13.99
C GLN A 130 6.81 11.09 -12.77
N GLY A 131 8.04 11.62 -12.96
CA GLY A 131 8.88 12.06 -11.87
C GLY A 131 8.27 13.22 -11.07
N ARG A 132 7.63 14.18 -11.75
CA ARG A 132 6.92 15.28 -11.10
C ARG A 132 5.71 14.78 -10.28
N LEU A 133 4.97 13.81 -10.81
CA LEU A 133 3.85 13.19 -10.09
C LEU A 133 4.35 12.41 -8.87
N ALA A 134 5.40 11.59 -9.03
CA ALA A 134 6.00 10.84 -7.94
C ALA A 134 6.50 11.77 -6.81
N ALA A 135 7.17 12.86 -7.16
CA ALA A 135 7.61 13.89 -6.21
C ALA A 135 6.42 14.56 -5.51
N ALA A 136 5.37 14.93 -6.26
CA ALA A 136 4.18 15.55 -5.69
C ALA A 136 3.43 14.61 -4.72
N ILE A 137 3.38 13.31 -5.03
CA ILE A 137 2.85 12.27 -4.12
C ILE A 137 3.79 12.11 -2.91
N GLY A 138 5.09 12.14 -3.13
CA GLY A 138 6.11 12.09 -2.08
C GLY A 138 5.97 13.20 -1.02
N ASP A 139 5.56 14.40 -1.44
CA ASP A 139 5.35 15.57 -0.57
C ASP A 139 4.02 15.55 0.21
N LEU A 140 3.14 14.59 -0.07
CA LEU A 140 1.90 14.45 0.70
C LEU A 140 2.20 13.97 2.13
N PRO A 141 1.45 14.47 3.13
CA PRO A 141 1.46 13.85 4.46
C PRO A 141 1.11 12.36 4.37
N ASP A 142 1.74 11.53 5.19
CA ASP A 142 1.55 10.07 5.15
C ASP A 142 0.08 9.65 5.18
N ARG A 143 -0.71 10.26 6.07
CA ARG A 143 -2.16 9.97 6.21
C ARG A 143 -2.99 10.32 4.97
N ASP A 144 -2.60 11.34 4.21
CA ASP A 144 -3.26 11.73 2.95
C ASP A 144 -2.81 10.79 1.82
N ARG A 145 -1.52 10.41 1.82
CA ARG A 145 -0.94 9.48 0.86
C ARG A 145 -1.52 8.07 1.01
N ASP A 146 -1.74 7.59 2.24
CA ASP A 146 -2.37 6.29 2.49
C ASP A 146 -3.75 6.22 1.83
N VAL A 147 -4.59 7.23 2.03
CA VAL A 147 -5.92 7.29 1.39
C VAL A 147 -5.81 7.30 -0.13
N LEU A 148 -4.89 8.12 -0.70
CA LEU A 148 -4.70 8.17 -2.15
C LEU A 148 -4.31 6.80 -2.72
N VAL A 149 -3.33 6.14 -2.11
CA VAL A 149 -2.78 4.88 -2.62
C VAL A 149 -3.81 3.75 -2.51
N LEU A 150 -4.56 3.67 -1.41
CA LEU A 150 -5.60 2.66 -1.24
C LEU A 150 -6.75 2.83 -2.25
N VAL A 151 -7.13 4.06 -2.58
CA VAL A 151 -8.15 4.31 -3.61
C VAL A 151 -7.61 4.08 -5.02
N ALA A 152 -6.39 4.55 -5.32
CA ALA A 152 -5.86 4.57 -6.69
C ALA A 152 -5.19 3.25 -7.11
N LEU A 153 -4.54 2.52 -6.20
CA LEU A 153 -3.83 1.28 -6.47
C LEU A 153 -4.51 0.07 -5.82
N GLY A 154 -5.16 0.25 -4.68
CA GLY A 154 -5.89 -0.80 -4.00
C GLY A 154 -7.31 -0.98 -4.52
N GLU A 155 -7.78 -0.06 -5.38
CA GLU A 155 -9.14 -0.06 -5.95
C GLU A 155 -10.25 -0.15 -4.88
N LEU A 156 -9.94 0.26 -3.64
CA LEU A 156 -10.87 0.19 -2.53
C LEU A 156 -11.95 1.29 -2.64
N THR A 157 -13.16 0.93 -2.28
CA THR A 157 -14.23 1.91 -2.03
C THR A 157 -13.90 2.80 -0.83
N TYR A 158 -14.59 3.91 -0.69
CA TYR A 158 -14.35 4.82 0.44
C TYR A 158 -14.69 4.18 1.79
N GLU A 159 -15.68 3.30 1.82
CA GLU A 159 -16.05 2.48 2.98
C GLU A 159 -14.92 1.54 3.37
N GLU A 160 -14.35 0.84 2.40
CA GLU A 160 -13.23 -0.08 2.61
C GLU A 160 -11.95 0.65 3.05
N VAL A 161 -11.68 1.85 2.49
CA VAL A 161 -10.57 2.69 2.94
C VAL A 161 -10.80 3.18 4.38
N ALA A 162 -12.02 3.57 4.72
CA ALA A 162 -12.37 3.98 6.07
C ALA A 162 -12.12 2.85 7.07
N GLN A 163 -12.51 1.63 6.70
CA GLN A 163 -12.27 0.42 7.48
C GLN A 163 -10.78 0.09 7.58
N ALA A 164 -10.06 0.05 6.46
CA ALA A 164 -8.63 -0.29 6.42
C ALA A 164 -7.78 0.65 7.29
N LEU A 165 -8.13 1.95 7.31
CA LEU A 165 -7.39 2.98 8.04
C LEU A 165 -7.96 3.27 9.43
N ASP A 166 -9.05 2.61 9.82
CA ASP A 166 -9.79 2.87 11.08
C ASP A 166 -10.11 4.37 11.27
N ILE A 167 -10.71 4.98 10.24
CA ILE A 167 -11.09 6.39 10.21
C ILE A 167 -12.57 6.56 9.80
N PRO A 168 -13.24 7.64 10.23
CA PRO A 168 -14.59 7.92 9.77
C PRO A 168 -14.65 8.05 8.23
N PHE A 169 -15.75 7.58 7.62
CA PHE A 169 -16.00 7.67 6.17
C PHE A 169 -15.82 9.10 5.62
N GLY A 170 -16.37 10.11 6.29
CA GLY A 170 -16.22 11.52 5.88
C GLY A 170 -14.76 12.01 5.87
N THR A 171 -13.88 11.36 6.65
CA THR A 171 -12.44 11.67 6.66
C THR A 171 -11.75 11.23 5.37
N VAL A 172 -12.19 10.14 4.75
CA VAL A 172 -11.65 9.67 3.46
C VAL A 172 -11.88 10.73 2.38
N GLY A 173 -13.11 11.18 2.21
CA GLY A 173 -13.46 12.23 1.24
C GLY A 173 -12.72 13.55 1.47
N SER A 174 -12.63 14.00 2.73
CA SER A 174 -11.91 15.25 3.07
C SER A 174 -10.41 15.17 2.80
N ARG A 175 -9.77 14.01 3.07
CA ARG A 175 -8.36 13.77 2.73
C ARG A 175 -8.14 13.71 1.22
N LEU A 176 -8.97 13.00 0.46
CA LEU A 176 -8.89 12.98 -1.01
C LEU A 176 -9.05 14.37 -1.63
N ASN A 177 -9.96 15.18 -1.13
CA ASN A 177 -10.11 16.55 -1.59
C ASN A 177 -8.85 17.40 -1.32
N ARG A 178 -8.22 17.21 -0.17
CA ARG A 178 -6.93 17.84 0.16
C ARG A 178 -5.82 17.36 -0.78
N VAL A 179 -5.73 16.06 -1.05
CA VAL A 179 -4.79 15.47 -2.00
C VAL A 179 -4.96 16.08 -3.39
N ARG A 180 -6.20 16.05 -3.94
CA ARG A 180 -6.49 16.62 -5.26
C ARG A 180 -6.07 18.09 -5.37
N ARG A 181 -6.36 18.89 -4.33
CA ARG A 181 -5.95 20.31 -4.29
C ARG A 181 -4.43 20.47 -4.30
N LYS A 182 -3.69 19.66 -3.50
CA LYS A 182 -2.23 19.71 -3.45
C LYS A 182 -1.59 19.26 -4.75
N LEU A 183 -2.07 18.18 -5.36
CA LEU A 183 -1.56 17.68 -6.62
C LEU A 183 -1.80 18.69 -7.76
N ARG A 184 -3.00 19.30 -7.83
CA ARG A 184 -3.28 20.36 -8.82
C ARG A 184 -2.35 21.56 -8.64
N ALA A 185 -2.08 21.98 -7.42
CA ALA A 185 -1.16 23.10 -7.14
C ALA A 185 0.28 22.81 -7.57
N ARG A 186 0.73 21.54 -7.48
CA ARG A 186 2.08 21.14 -7.83
C ARG A 186 2.27 20.83 -9.32
N LEU A 187 1.26 20.23 -9.96
CA LEU A 187 1.34 19.76 -11.34
C LEU A 187 0.81 20.78 -12.35
N GLY A 188 0.21 21.86 -11.87
CA GLY A 188 -0.56 22.76 -12.71
C GLY A 188 -1.91 22.15 -13.10
N ASN A 189 -2.65 22.81 -13.97
CA ASN A 189 -4.00 22.36 -14.38
C ASN A 189 -3.98 21.20 -15.40
N VAL A 190 -2.88 20.46 -15.49
CA VAL A 190 -2.77 19.24 -16.31
C VAL A 190 -3.57 18.16 -15.62
N ASN A 191 -4.70 17.77 -16.23
CA ASN A 191 -5.49 16.64 -15.75
C ASN A 191 -4.78 15.35 -16.18
N PRO A 192 -4.12 14.59 -15.27
CA PRO A 192 -3.37 13.40 -15.65
C PRO A 192 -4.27 12.23 -16.08
N MET A 193 -5.59 12.37 -15.96
CA MET A 193 -6.58 11.36 -16.36
C MET A 193 -7.15 11.58 -17.77
N LEU A 194 -6.83 12.69 -18.42
CA LEU A 194 -7.19 12.93 -19.81
C LEU A 194 -5.91 12.83 -20.63
N GLY A 195 -5.62 11.63 -21.15
CA GLY A 195 -4.64 11.46 -22.21
C GLY A 195 -4.96 12.44 -23.34
N GLU A 196 -3.94 13.16 -23.81
CA GLU A 196 -4.05 14.05 -24.95
C GLU A 196 -4.56 13.27 -26.15
N THR A 197 -5.83 13.47 -26.49
CA THR A 197 -6.35 13.19 -27.82
C THR A 197 -5.89 14.36 -28.69
N HIS A 198 -4.71 14.23 -29.28
CA HIS A 198 -4.34 15.07 -30.41
C HIS A 198 -4.95 14.45 -31.66
N GLY A 199 -5.87 15.22 -32.29
CA GLY A 199 -6.35 15.00 -33.64
C GLY A 199 -5.23 15.28 -34.69
#